data_f432d8ff1de81153d7b51a3e170ac9e6
#
_entry.id   f432d8ff1de81153d7b51a3e170ac9e6
#
_cell.length_a   1.000
_cell.length_b   1.000
_cell.length_c   1.000
_cell.angle_alpha   90.00
_cell.angle_beta   90.00
_cell.angle_gamma   90.00
#
_symmetry.space_group_name_H-M   'P 1'
#
loop_
_entity.id
_entity.type
_entity.pdbx_description
1 polymer ?
#
loop_
_entity_poly.entity_id
_entity_poly.type
_entity_poly.pdbx_seq_one_letter_code
_entity_poly.pdbx_strand_id
1 'polypeptide(L)'
;TGIGATTNAAGETVLAAGKGSILPVIFVAGLIGFAIVKLGDKVTEARKLASQLSDIWIQISRYVLEFTPFGTFGLIAALVGAYGFDKLLPLGSFVIALYVACAIQIVVVYTGLLLVHGLNPLKFFRGAAPAMQVAFVASSSFAALPASLRSATHDLGVNKDYASFAVPLGASIKMDGCGAIYPALCAVFISQYMG
;
A
#
# COMPACT_ATOMS: atom_id res chain seq x y z
N THR A 1 -0.37 -14.65 23.37
CA THR A 1 -1.23 -15.79 23.00
C THR A 1 -2.57 -15.62 23.69
N GLY A 2 -3.47 -14.80 23.14
CA GLY A 2 -4.76 -14.54 23.72
C GLY A 2 -5.85 -15.30 22.97
N ILE A 3 -6.16 -16.52 23.39
CA ILE A 3 -7.43 -17.15 23.08
C ILE A 3 -8.39 -16.64 24.15
N GLY A 4 -9.25 -15.68 23.80
CA GLY A 4 -10.29 -15.17 24.67
C GLY A 4 -11.57 -16.00 24.45
N ALA A 5 -12.12 -16.56 25.50
CA ALA A 5 -13.44 -17.15 25.46
C ALA A 5 -14.49 -16.03 25.54
N THR A 6 -15.26 -15.84 24.48
CA THR A 6 -16.43 -14.96 24.48
C THR A 6 -17.69 -15.80 24.50
N THR A 7 -18.61 -15.52 25.42
CA THR A 7 -19.93 -16.18 25.52
C THR A 7 -20.88 -15.46 24.57
N ASN A 8 -21.47 -16.19 23.64
CA ASN A 8 -22.56 -15.68 22.80
C ASN A 8 -23.86 -15.61 23.61
N ALA A 9 -24.81 -14.78 23.15
CA ALA A 9 -26.14 -14.59 23.76
C ALA A 9 -26.95 -15.91 23.99
N ALA A 10 -26.48 -17.03 23.45
CA ALA A 10 -27.06 -18.36 23.62
C ALA A 10 -26.33 -19.21 24.69
N GLY A 11 -25.35 -18.67 25.44
CA GLY A 11 -24.66 -19.37 26.51
C GLY A 11 -23.56 -20.35 26.05
N GLU A 12 -23.24 -20.42 24.77
CA GLU A 12 -22.15 -21.26 24.25
C GLU A 12 -20.83 -20.51 24.28
N THR A 13 -19.80 -21.12 24.87
CA THR A 13 -18.43 -20.61 24.82
C THR A 13 -17.82 -20.87 23.44
N VAL A 14 -17.81 -19.86 22.60
CA VAL A 14 -17.09 -19.89 21.33
C VAL A 14 -15.67 -19.41 21.56
N LEU A 15 -14.68 -20.24 21.23
CA LEU A 15 -13.29 -19.85 21.20
C LEU A 15 -13.09 -18.81 20.08
N ALA A 16 -13.25 -17.54 20.42
CA ALA A 16 -12.88 -16.47 19.51
C ALA A 16 -11.36 -16.41 19.46
N ALA A 17 -10.79 -16.62 18.28
CA ALA A 17 -9.41 -16.25 18.02
C ALA A 17 -9.25 -14.79 18.41
N GLY A 18 -8.54 -14.51 19.48
CA GLY A 18 -8.35 -13.16 20.01
C GLY A 18 -7.88 -12.26 18.86
N LYS A 19 -8.39 -11.05 18.80
CA LYS A 19 -7.93 -10.02 17.85
C LYS A 19 -6.42 -9.94 18.00
N GLY A 20 -5.68 -10.67 17.15
CA GLY A 20 -4.23 -10.68 17.17
C GLY A 20 -3.78 -9.22 16.94
N SER A 21 -3.22 -8.63 17.98
CA SER A 21 -2.66 -7.29 17.82
C SER A 21 -1.51 -7.38 16.83
N ILE A 22 -1.63 -6.70 15.69
CA ILE A 22 -0.60 -6.66 14.63
C ILE A 22 0.67 -5.96 15.13
N LEU A 23 0.53 -5.03 16.08
CA LEU A 23 1.63 -4.25 16.63
C LEU A 23 2.77 -5.08 17.24
N PRO A 24 2.52 -6.08 18.12
CA PRO A 24 3.60 -6.94 18.61
C PRO A 24 4.30 -7.74 17.51
N VAL A 25 3.56 -8.16 16.48
CA VAL A 25 4.15 -8.90 15.34
C VAL A 25 5.09 -8.01 14.55
N ILE A 26 4.69 -6.77 14.27
CA ILE A 26 5.54 -5.78 13.59
C ILE A 26 6.78 -5.47 14.43
N PHE A 27 6.62 -5.30 15.75
CA PHE A 27 7.73 -5.01 16.64
C PHE A 27 8.75 -6.15 16.67
N VAL A 28 8.31 -7.40 16.83
CA VAL A 28 9.18 -8.57 16.80
C VAL A 28 9.86 -8.74 15.45
N ALA A 29 9.12 -8.58 14.35
CA ALA A 29 9.68 -8.63 13.00
C ALA A 29 10.75 -7.53 12.78
N GLY A 30 10.52 -6.33 13.30
CA GLY A 30 11.49 -5.23 13.26
C GLY A 30 12.76 -5.55 14.05
N LEU A 31 12.64 -6.13 15.25
CA LEU A 31 13.80 -6.56 16.05
C LEU A 31 14.61 -7.65 15.36
N ILE A 32 13.93 -8.65 14.77
CA ILE A 32 14.60 -9.72 14.00
C ILE A 32 15.32 -9.12 12.79
N GLY A 33 14.67 -8.23 12.04
CA GLY A 33 15.27 -7.53 10.90
C GLY A 33 16.51 -6.72 11.30
N PHE A 34 16.43 -5.99 12.40
CA PHE A 34 17.55 -5.24 12.96
C PHE A 34 18.72 -6.16 13.37
N ALA A 35 18.42 -7.28 14.03
CA ALA A 35 19.43 -8.28 14.41
C ALA A 35 20.13 -8.88 13.18
N ILE A 36 19.38 -9.22 12.12
CA ILE A 36 19.93 -9.74 10.87
C ILE A 36 20.87 -8.70 10.20
N VAL A 37 20.47 -7.43 10.20
CA VAL A 37 21.31 -6.36 9.65
C VAL A 37 22.60 -6.21 10.45
N LYS A 38 22.53 -6.26 11.79
CA LYS A 38 23.69 -6.10 12.69
C LYS A 38 24.67 -7.29 12.62
N LEU A 39 24.18 -8.51 12.40
CA LEU A 39 25.02 -9.69 12.28
C LEU A 39 25.70 -9.82 10.90
N GLY A 40 25.22 -9.08 9.88
CA GLY A 40 25.83 -9.03 8.55
C GLY A 40 26.00 -10.42 7.91
N ASP A 41 27.21 -10.71 7.46
CA ASP A 41 27.51 -11.95 6.70
C ASP A 41 27.37 -13.24 7.48
N LYS A 42 27.33 -13.18 8.82
CA LYS A 42 27.18 -14.37 9.67
C LYS A 42 25.85 -15.06 9.55
N VAL A 43 24.82 -14.35 9.06
CA VAL A 43 23.43 -14.83 8.96
C VAL A 43 22.91 -14.79 7.51
N THR A 44 23.80 -14.96 6.54
CA THR A 44 23.44 -14.92 5.10
C THR A 44 22.33 -15.93 4.76
N GLU A 45 22.37 -17.13 5.35
CA GLU A 45 21.37 -18.16 5.12
C GLU A 45 19.99 -17.76 5.71
N ALA A 46 19.96 -17.17 6.89
CA ALA A 46 18.73 -16.67 7.48
C ALA A 46 18.12 -15.52 6.64
N ARG A 47 18.96 -14.66 6.08
CA ARG A 47 18.53 -13.59 5.17
C ARG A 47 17.95 -14.15 3.87
N LYS A 48 18.59 -15.17 3.27
CA LYS A 48 18.07 -15.85 2.08
C LYS A 48 16.74 -16.53 2.37
N LEU A 49 16.63 -17.23 3.50
CA LEU A 49 15.40 -17.88 3.91
C LEU A 49 14.25 -16.88 4.10
N ALA A 50 14.50 -15.76 4.75
CA ALA A 50 13.51 -14.71 4.93
C ALA A 50 13.05 -14.10 3.58
N SER A 51 13.98 -13.91 2.64
CA SER A 51 13.66 -13.45 1.28
C SER A 51 12.80 -14.46 0.54
N GLN A 52 13.17 -15.74 0.55
CA GLN A 52 12.42 -16.81 -0.09
C GLN A 52 11.01 -16.99 0.49
N LEU A 53 10.87 -16.91 1.82
CA LEU A 53 9.57 -16.93 2.48
C LEU A 53 8.70 -15.73 2.07
N SER A 54 9.30 -14.54 1.95
CA SER A 54 8.62 -13.35 1.45
C SER A 54 8.13 -13.54 0.01
N ASP A 55 8.96 -14.10 -0.88
CA ASP A 55 8.60 -14.36 -2.27
C ASP A 55 7.45 -15.37 -2.39
N ILE A 56 7.50 -16.45 -1.59
CA ILE A 56 6.43 -17.45 -1.51
C ILE A 56 5.13 -16.79 -1.04
N TRP A 57 5.19 -15.94 0.00
CA TRP A 57 4.02 -15.25 0.53
C TRP A 57 3.41 -14.27 -0.47
N ILE A 58 4.25 -13.54 -1.19
CA ILE A 58 3.82 -12.66 -2.29
C ILE A 58 3.12 -13.46 -3.39
N GLN A 59 3.66 -14.64 -3.74
CA GLN A 59 3.06 -15.49 -4.78
C GLN A 59 1.70 -16.06 -4.35
N ILE A 60 1.58 -16.51 -3.09
CA ILE A 60 0.29 -16.94 -2.53
C ILE A 60 -0.72 -15.79 -2.57
N SER A 61 -0.30 -14.60 -2.17
CA SER A 61 -1.15 -13.41 -2.20
C SER A 61 -1.65 -13.09 -3.62
N ARG A 62 -0.80 -13.27 -4.65
CA ARG A 62 -1.21 -13.09 -6.06
C ARG A 62 -2.32 -14.05 -6.46
N TYR A 63 -2.22 -15.33 -6.10
CA TYR A 63 -3.28 -16.30 -6.37
C TYR A 63 -4.60 -15.93 -5.70
N VAL A 64 -4.54 -15.45 -4.46
CA VAL A 64 -5.75 -14.96 -3.76
C VAL A 64 -6.34 -13.73 -4.46
N LEU A 65 -5.48 -12.81 -4.94
CA LEU A 65 -5.90 -11.62 -5.66
C LEU A 65 -6.55 -11.92 -7.03
N GLU A 66 -6.22 -13.03 -7.67
CA GLU A 66 -6.91 -13.47 -8.90
C GLU A 66 -8.40 -13.74 -8.68
N PHE A 67 -8.81 -14.13 -7.47
CA PHE A 67 -10.21 -14.30 -7.11
C PHE A 67 -10.91 -12.99 -6.71
N THR A 68 -10.19 -11.88 -6.61
CA THR A 68 -10.74 -10.57 -6.21
C THR A 68 -11.90 -10.11 -7.10
N PRO A 69 -11.89 -10.26 -8.44
CA PRO A 69 -13.01 -9.84 -9.28
C PRO A 69 -14.32 -10.54 -8.89
N PHE A 70 -14.26 -11.83 -8.60
CA PHE A 70 -15.44 -12.62 -8.19
C PHE A 70 -15.93 -12.20 -6.81
N GLY A 71 -15.00 -12.00 -5.87
CA GLY A 71 -15.31 -11.52 -4.52
C GLY A 71 -15.92 -10.11 -4.54
N THR A 72 -15.36 -9.21 -5.31
CA THR A 72 -15.86 -7.83 -5.47
C THR A 72 -17.24 -7.82 -6.11
N PHE A 73 -17.45 -8.61 -7.16
CA PHE A 73 -18.75 -8.73 -7.78
C PHE A 73 -19.82 -9.24 -6.79
N GLY A 74 -19.50 -10.29 -6.03
CA GLY A 74 -20.40 -10.84 -5.01
C GLY A 74 -20.71 -9.83 -3.90
N LEU A 75 -19.73 -9.10 -3.42
CA LEU A 75 -19.92 -8.04 -2.42
C LEU A 75 -20.79 -6.90 -2.93
N ILE A 76 -20.53 -6.42 -4.15
CA ILE A 76 -21.34 -5.33 -4.75
C ILE A 76 -22.76 -5.82 -4.99
N ALA A 77 -22.95 -7.03 -5.52
CA ALA A 77 -24.27 -7.61 -5.73
C ALA A 77 -25.07 -7.75 -4.42
N ALA A 78 -24.40 -8.20 -3.35
CA ALA A 78 -25.03 -8.29 -2.03
C ALA A 78 -25.38 -6.91 -1.45
N LEU A 79 -24.52 -5.91 -1.61
CA LEU A 79 -24.79 -4.53 -1.18
C LEU A 79 -25.95 -3.91 -1.96
N VAL A 80 -25.99 -4.07 -3.27
CA VAL A 80 -27.10 -3.57 -4.11
C VAL A 80 -28.40 -4.28 -3.76
N GLY A 81 -28.36 -5.59 -3.56
CA GLY A 81 -29.54 -6.37 -3.17
C GLY A 81 -30.09 -6.01 -1.79
N ALA A 82 -29.22 -5.68 -0.84
CA ALA A 82 -29.61 -5.33 0.52
C ALA A 82 -30.04 -3.87 0.70
N TYR A 83 -29.38 -2.93 0.01
CA TYR A 83 -29.51 -1.49 0.26
C TYR A 83 -30.02 -0.67 -0.93
N GLY A 84 -30.15 -1.27 -2.11
CA GLY A 84 -30.55 -0.60 -3.35
C GLY A 84 -29.42 0.21 -4.00
N PHE A 85 -29.66 0.64 -5.25
CA PHE A 85 -28.70 1.43 -6.05
C PHE A 85 -28.42 2.82 -5.46
N ASP A 86 -29.39 3.42 -4.75
CA ASP A 86 -29.25 4.77 -4.18
C ASP A 86 -28.09 4.88 -3.18
N LYS A 87 -27.72 3.78 -2.52
CA LYS A 87 -26.59 3.74 -1.60
C LYS A 87 -25.22 3.66 -2.29
N LEU A 88 -25.20 3.38 -3.60
CA LEU A 88 -23.95 3.38 -4.39
C LEU A 88 -23.58 4.78 -4.91
N LEU A 89 -24.52 5.69 -5.05
CA LEU A 89 -24.27 7.06 -5.50
C LEU A 89 -23.22 7.79 -4.64
N PRO A 90 -23.29 7.74 -3.29
CA PRO A 90 -22.25 8.32 -2.44
C PRO A 90 -20.87 7.68 -2.64
N LEU A 91 -20.81 6.39 -2.98
CA LEU A 91 -19.55 5.71 -3.30
C LEU A 91 -18.91 6.26 -4.57
N GLY A 92 -19.72 6.59 -5.57
CA GLY A 92 -19.26 7.23 -6.80
C GLY A 92 -18.61 8.60 -6.54
N SER A 93 -19.24 9.42 -5.68
CA SER A 93 -18.69 10.72 -5.27
C SER A 93 -17.37 10.58 -4.50
N PHE A 94 -17.25 9.55 -3.64
CA PHE A 94 -16.02 9.21 -2.94
C PHE A 94 -14.88 8.88 -3.91
N VAL A 95 -15.16 8.05 -4.93
CA VAL A 95 -14.17 7.70 -5.95
C VAL A 95 -13.71 8.94 -6.74
N ILE A 96 -14.64 9.80 -7.14
CA ILE A 96 -14.30 11.06 -7.82
C ILE A 96 -13.44 11.94 -6.92
N ALA A 97 -13.83 12.12 -5.65
CA ALA A 97 -13.06 12.90 -4.68
C ALA A 97 -11.62 12.34 -4.50
N LEU A 98 -11.47 11.02 -4.48
CA LEU A 98 -10.16 10.36 -4.41
C LEU A 98 -9.28 10.72 -5.63
N TYR A 99 -9.81 10.61 -6.85
CA TYR A 99 -9.07 10.95 -8.05
C TYR A 99 -8.72 12.44 -8.11
N VAL A 100 -9.64 13.31 -7.71
CA VAL A 100 -9.38 14.76 -7.62
C VAL A 100 -8.28 15.06 -6.62
N ALA A 101 -8.32 14.47 -5.43
CA ALA A 101 -7.29 14.63 -4.41
C ALA A 101 -5.91 14.13 -4.88
N CYS A 102 -5.86 12.98 -5.56
CA CYS A 102 -4.63 12.48 -6.16
C CYS A 102 -4.10 13.42 -7.27
N ALA A 103 -4.99 13.96 -8.10
CA ALA A 103 -4.61 14.92 -9.14
C ALA A 103 -4.04 16.22 -8.53
N ILE A 104 -4.66 16.74 -7.48
CA ILE A 104 -4.15 17.90 -6.72
C ILE A 104 -2.77 17.58 -6.13
N GLN A 105 -2.57 16.41 -5.53
CA GLN A 105 -1.29 16.00 -5.01
C GLN A 105 -0.20 16.01 -6.08
N ILE A 106 -0.47 15.47 -7.26
CA ILE A 106 0.51 15.40 -8.35
C ILE A 106 0.77 16.80 -8.93
N VAL A 107 -0.30 17.54 -9.24
CA VAL A 107 -0.17 18.82 -9.96
C VAL A 107 0.30 19.95 -9.03
N VAL A 108 -0.23 20.04 -7.82
CA VAL A 108 0.10 21.15 -6.92
C VAL A 108 1.33 20.82 -6.08
N VAL A 109 1.32 19.69 -5.36
CA VAL A 109 2.38 19.39 -4.40
C VAL A 109 3.67 18.99 -5.09
N TYR A 110 3.63 18.02 -5.99
CA TYR A 110 4.86 17.56 -6.66
C TYR A 110 5.42 18.59 -7.62
N THR A 111 4.56 19.25 -8.41
CA THR A 111 5.01 20.33 -9.30
C THR A 111 5.52 21.52 -8.50
N GLY A 112 4.83 21.89 -7.41
CA GLY A 112 5.27 22.96 -6.52
C GLY A 112 6.65 22.69 -5.91
N LEU A 113 6.87 21.47 -5.39
CA LEU A 113 8.16 21.04 -4.85
C LEU A 113 9.28 21.10 -5.91
N LEU A 114 9.00 20.64 -7.13
CA LEU A 114 9.97 20.68 -8.22
C LEU A 114 10.35 22.13 -8.59
N LEU A 115 9.37 23.02 -8.66
CA LEU A 115 9.59 24.44 -8.97
C LEU A 115 10.39 25.16 -7.88
N VAL A 116 10.09 24.91 -6.61
CA VAL A 116 10.83 25.46 -5.45
C VAL A 116 12.31 25.04 -5.49
N HIS A 117 12.60 23.84 -5.97
CA HIS A 117 13.98 23.35 -6.12
C HIS A 117 14.61 23.68 -7.50
N GLY A 118 13.94 24.50 -8.32
CA GLY A 118 14.45 24.92 -9.63
C GLY A 118 14.49 23.81 -10.68
N LEU A 119 13.76 22.71 -10.44
CA LEU A 119 13.69 21.57 -11.36
C LEU A 119 12.52 21.74 -12.33
N ASN A 120 12.73 21.33 -13.59
CA ASN A 120 11.68 21.39 -14.60
C ASN A 120 10.68 20.24 -14.42
N PRO A 121 9.41 20.53 -14.07
CA PRO A 121 8.40 19.50 -13.83
C PRO A 121 8.14 18.62 -15.04
N LEU A 122 8.13 19.22 -16.24
CA LEU A 122 7.86 18.49 -17.48
C LEU A 122 8.94 17.43 -17.76
N LYS A 123 10.22 17.80 -17.54
CA LYS A 123 11.35 16.87 -17.68
C LYS A 123 11.26 15.74 -16.64
N PHE A 124 10.87 16.07 -15.41
CA PHE A 124 10.70 15.09 -14.34
C PHE A 124 9.59 14.08 -14.67
N PHE A 125 8.39 14.56 -15.01
CA PHE A 125 7.27 13.66 -15.33
C PHE A 125 7.54 12.81 -16.57
N ARG A 126 8.24 13.37 -17.57
CA ARG A 126 8.63 12.62 -18.75
C ARG A 126 9.64 11.50 -18.43
N GLY A 127 10.61 11.76 -17.56
CA GLY A 127 11.58 10.77 -17.12
C GLY A 127 10.97 9.73 -16.16
N ALA A 128 9.99 10.12 -15.34
CA ALA A 128 9.29 9.21 -14.43
C ALA A 128 8.17 8.39 -15.12
N ALA A 129 7.70 8.79 -16.30
CA ALA A 129 6.56 8.18 -16.99
C ALA A 129 6.67 6.65 -17.15
N PRO A 130 7.82 6.05 -17.54
CA PRO A 130 7.94 4.60 -17.64
C PRO A 130 7.71 3.88 -16.31
N ALA A 131 8.26 4.44 -15.22
CA ALA A 131 8.06 3.90 -13.89
C ALA A 131 6.60 4.04 -13.42
N MET A 132 5.97 5.18 -13.70
CA MET A 132 4.55 5.41 -13.38
C MET A 132 3.63 4.43 -14.11
N GLN A 133 3.89 4.15 -15.39
CA GLN A 133 3.11 3.18 -16.17
C GLN A 133 3.22 1.77 -15.58
N VAL A 134 4.44 1.32 -15.25
CA VAL A 134 4.65 0.02 -14.62
C VAL A 134 3.96 -0.06 -13.27
N ALA A 135 4.08 0.99 -12.45
CA ALA A 135 3.44 1.05 -11.14
C ALA A 135 1.90 1.01 -11.23
N PHE A 136 1.34 1.69 -12.22
CA PHE A 136 -0.11 1.71 -12.47
C PHE A 136 -0.63 0.32 -12.87
N VAL A 137 0.04 -0.34 -13.82
CA VAL A 137 -0.36 -1.67 -14.30
C VAL A 137 -0.17 -2.73 -13.22
N ALA A 138 0.98 -2.69 -12.51
CA ALA A 138 1.28 -3.65 -11.47
C ALA A 138 0.49 -3.43 -10.17
N SER A 139 -0.10 -2.23 -9.98
CA SER A 139 -0.78 -1.81 -8.73
C SER A 139 0.07 -2.08 -7.48
N SER A 140 1.41 -2.05 -7.63
CA SER A 140 2.36 -2.38 -6.58
C SER A 140 3.63 -1.55 -6.71
N SER A 141 3.94 -0.78 -5.67
CA SER A 141 5.17 0.03 -5.61
C SER A 141 6.43 -0.84 -5.62
N PHE A 142 6.39 -2.01 -5.00
CA PHE A 142 7.54 -2.93 -4.99
C PHE A 142 7.76 -3.61 -6.35
N ALA A 143 6.69 -3.98 -7.05
CA ALA A 143 6.81 -4.53 -8.39
C ALA A 143 7.35 -3.49 -9.39
N ALA A 144 7.07 -2.21 -9.18
CA ALA A 144 7.58 -1.11 -9.99
C ALA A 144 9.01 -0.67 -9.61
N LEU A 145 9.57 -1.18 -8.52
CA LEU A 145 10.85 -0.75 -7.98
C LEU A 145 12.01 -0.79 -9.01
N PRO A 146 12.18 -1.87 -9.80
CA PRO A 146 13.23 -1.91 -10.82
C PRO A 146 13.07 -0.83 -11.89
N ALA A 147 11.83 -0.59 -12.32
CA ALA A 147 11.52 0.46 -13.29
C ALA A 147 11.77 1.86 -12.69
N SER A 148 11.40 2.06 -11.43
CA SER A 148 11.63 3.32 -10.70
C SER A 148 13.11 3.61 -10.51
N LEU A 149 13.92 2.60 -10.17
CA LEU A 149 15.37 2.72 -10.08
C LEU A 149 15.99 3.08 -11.42
N ARG A 150 15.56 2.43 -12.49
CA ARG A 150 16.02 2.71 -13.85
C ARG A 150 15.68 4.15 -14.26
N SER A 151 14.42 4.56 -14.11
CA SER A 151 14.00 5.93 -14.43
C SER A 151 14.76 6.97 -13.59
N ALA A 152 14.96 6.72 -12.30
CA ALA A 152 15.72 7.63 -11.44
C ALA A 152 17.18 7.78 -11.90
N THR A 153 17.84 6.68 -12.26
CA THR A 153 19.27 6.71 -12.60
C THR A 153 19.54 7.11 -14.04
N HIS A 154 18.79 6.59 -15.01
CA HIS A 154 19.04 6.82 -16.44
C HIS A 154 18.29 8.03 -16.98
N ASP A 155 17.01 8.20 -16.63
CA ASP A 155 16.17 9.24 -17.23
C ASP A 155 16.24 10.56 -16.46
N LEU A 156 16.40 10.49 -15.13
CA LEU A 156 16.49 11.67 -14.25
C LEU A 156 17.92 11.99 -13.81
N GLY A 157 18.90 11.11 -14.07
CA GLY A 157 20.31 11.36 -13.78
C GLY A 157 20.69 11.36 -12.30
N VAL A 158 19.89 10.69 -11.46
CA VAL A 158 20.19 10.56 -10.02
C VAL A 158 21.34 9.58 -9.82
N ASN A 159 22.26 9.91 -8.90
CA ASN A 159 23.37 9.02 -8.56
C ASN A 159 22.86 7.63 -8.16
N LYS A 160 23.47 6.58 -8.71
CA LYS A 160 23.04 5.19 -8.53
C LYS A 160 23.04 4.75 -7.07
N ASP A 161 24.06 5.14 -6.30
CA ASP A 161 24.17 4.74 -4.90
C ASP A 161 23.06 5.37 -4.07
N TYR A 162 22.78 6.66 -4.31
CA TYR A 162 21.69 7.37 -3.67
C TYR A 162 20.32 6.80 -4.08
N ALA A 163 20.10 6.56 -5.38
CA ALA A 163 18.85 6.00 -5.88
C ALA A 163 18.58 4.61 -5.30
N SER A 164 19.61 3.76 -5.19
CA SER A 164 19.50 2.40 -4.65
C SER A 164 19.03 2.37 -3.19
N PHE A 165 19.28 3.42 -2.44
CA PHE A 165 18.78 3.58 -1.07
C PHE A 165 17.45 4.34 -1.02
N ALA A 166 17.36 5.49 -1.68
CA ALA A 166 16.23 6.40 -1.56
C ALA A 166 14.94 5.87 -2.19
N VAL A 167 15.03 5.19 -3.34
CA VAL A 167 13.84 4.68 -4.05
C VAL A 167 13.15 3.54 -3.29
N PRO A 168 13.84 2.49 -2.79
CA PRO A 168 13.22 1.47 -1.96
C PRO A 168 12.66 2.01 -0.64
N LEU A 169 13.39 2.93 -0.02
CA LEU A 169 12.93 3.58 1.21
C LEU A 169 11.65 4.38 0.97
N GLY A 170 11.62 5.16 -0.11
CA GLY A 170 10.45 5.92 -0.52
C GLY A 170 9.25 5.04 -0.84
N ALA A 171 9.46 3.91 -1.51
CA ALA A 171 8.41 2.95 -1.82
C ALA A 171 7.76 2.34 -0.56
N SER A 172 8.52 2.27 0.54
CA SER A 172 8.03 1.71 1.82
C SER A 172 7.37 2.76 2.73
N ILE A 173 7.93 3.98 2.78
CA ILE A 173 7.54 4.99 3.77
C ILE A 173 6.60 6.02 3.18
N LYS A 174 6.85 6.46 1.94
CA LYS A 174 6.10 7.55 1.31
C LYS A 174 4.94 7.02 0.47
N MET A 175 3.82 6.75 1.12
CA MET A 175 2.58 6.30 0.50
C MET A 175 1.51 7.41 0.58
N ASP A 176 1.68 8.49 -0.18
CA ASP A 176 0.78 9.66 -0.11
C ASP A 176 -0.67 9.31 -0.45
N GLY A 177 -0.90 8.46 -1.47
CA GLY A 177 -2.24 8.03 -1.87
C GLY A 177 -2.92 7.13 -0.83
N CYS A 178 -2.25 6.03 -0.46
CA CYS A 178 -2.82 5.02 0.43
C CYS A 178 -2.70 5.39 1.91
N GLY A 179 -1.65 6.10 2.31
CA GLY A 179 -1.37 6.41 3.71
C GLY A 179 -1.93 7.74 4.19
N ALA A 180 -2.15 8.71 3.30
CA ALA A 180 -2.64 10.03 3.68
C ALA A 180 -4.01 10.35 3.06
N ILE A 181 -4.11 10.35 1.73
CA ILE A 181 -5.32 10.80 1.02
C ILE A 181 -6.49 9.86 1.29
N TYR A 182 -6.30 8.56 1.10
CA TYR A 182 -7.36 7.58 1.25
C TYR A 182 -7.93 7.52 2.68
N PRO A 183 -7.13 7.40 3.75
CA PRO A 183 -7.66 7.38 5.12
C PRO A 183 -8.36 8.69 5.52
N ALA A 184 -7.84 9.84 5.07
CA ALA A 184 -8.46 11.12 5.33
C ALA A 184 -9.85 11.23 4.68
N LEU A 185 -9.96 10.83 3.41
CA LEU A 185 -11.24 10.79 2.70
C LEU A 185 -12.21 9.79 3.33
N CYS A 186 -11.73 8.60 3.74
CA CYS A 186 -12.55 7.63 4.45
C CYS A 186 -13.11 8.20 5.77
N ALA A 187 -12.28 8.89 6.55
CA ALA A 187 -12.71 9.50 7.80
C ALA A 187 -13.80 10.54 7.58
N VAL A 188 -13.63 11.42 6.59
CA VAL A 188 -14.64 12.44 6.22
C VAL A 188 -15.93 11.77 5.73
N PHE A 189 -15.80 10.78 4.84
CA PHE A 189 -16.94 10.07 4.29
C PHE A 189 -17.77 9.37 5.37
N ILE A 190 -17.10 8.67 6.30
CA ILE A 190 -17.74 8.00 7.42
C ILE A 190 -18.42 9.02 8.35
N SER A 191 -17.73 10.13 8.65
CA SER A 191 -18.30 11.19 9.48
C SER A 191 -19.57 11.78 8.87
N GLN A 192 -19.58 12.03 7.57
CA GLN A 192 -20.77 12.56 6.87
C GLN A 192 -21.91 11.54 6.77
N TYR A 193 -21.60 10.23 6.80
CA TYR A 193 -22.60 9.18 6.68
C TYR A 193 -23.20 8.79 8.03
N MET A 194 -22.47 9.01 9.11
CA MET A 194 -22.92 8.66 10.46
C MET A 194 -23.61 9.85 11.19
N GLY A 195 -23.55 11.06 10.62
CA GLY A 195 -24.20 12.28 11.16
C GLY A 195 -23.34 12.93 12.22
#